data_0fae741e0733ac56749cfb3f1d659547
#
_entry.id   0fae741e0733ac56749cfb3f1d659547
#
_cell.length_a   1.000
_cell.length_b   1.000
_cell.length_c   1.000
_cell.angle_alpha   90.00
_cell.angle_beta   90.00
_cell.angle_gamma   90.00
#
_symmetry.space_group_name_H-M   'P 1'
#
loop_
_entity.id
_entity.type
_entity.pdbx_description
1 polymer ?
#
loop_
_entity_poly.entity_id
_entity_poly.type
_entity_poly.pdbx_seq_one_letter_code
_entity_poly.pdbx_strand_id
1 'polypeptide(L)'
;DADNHVIRGSTNEVGSSIQTKGDVTLLSGNNLNAKAAEVSSANGTLAVSAKNDINISAGINTTHVDDASKHTGRSGGGNKLIITDKAQSHNETAQSSTFDGRQVVLQAGNDANILGSNVISDNGTQIQAGNHVRIGTTQTQSQSETYHQTQKSGLMSAGIGFTIGSKTNTQENQSQSNEHTGSTVGSLKGDTTIVAGKHYEQIGSTVSSPEGNNIIHAQSIDIQAAHNKLNSNTTQTYEQKGLTVAFSSPVTDLAQQAIAVAQSSKQVGQSKNGRVNAMAAANAGWQAYQTGKSAQNLANGTTNAKQVSISITYGEQQNRQTTQVQANQAQASQIQAGGKTTLIATGAAEQSNINIAGSDVAGKAGTILIADNDITLQSAEQSNTERGQNKSAGWNAGAAVSFGQGGWSLGVTAGGNVGKGYGNGDSITHRHSHIGDKGSQTLIQSGGDTTIKGAQVRGKGVQVNAK
;
A
#
# COMPACT_ATOMS: atom_id res chain seq x y z
N ASP A 1 -21.18 26.75 15.36
CA ASP A 1 -21.08 26.41 16.79
C ASP A 1 -20.35 25.08 16.99
N ALA A 2 -20.07 24.68 18.20
CA ALA A 2 -19.32 23.45 18.49
C ALA A 2 -20.01 22.15 18.03
N ASP A 3 -21.34 22.19 17.89
CA ASP A 3 -22.16 21.04 17.49
C ASP A 3 -22.42 21.00 15.97
N ASN A 4 -22.27 22.15 15.27
CA ASN A 4 -22.53 22.23 13.82
C ASN A 4 -21.58 23.21 13.17
N HIS A 5 -20.58 22.67 12.49
CA HIS A 5 -19.62 23.44 11.71
C HIS A 5 -19.04 22.59 10.58
N VAL A 6 -18.50 23.27 9.59
CA VAL A 6 -17.74 22.70 8.49
C VAL A 6 -16.51 23.57 8.28
N ILE A 7 -15.32 23.04 8.55
CA ILE A 7 -14.05 23.69 8.33
C ILE A 7 -13.23 22.82 7.38
N ARG A 8 -12.84 23.39 6.26
CA ARG A 8 -12.04 22.69 5.25
C ARG A 8 -10.89 23.56 4.80
N GLY A 9 -9.72 22.97 4.73
CA GLY A 9 -8.52 23.61 4.24
C GLY A 9 -7.78 22.69 3.28
N SER A 10 -7.06 23.25 2.34
CA SER A 10 -6.16 22.51 1.47
C SER A 10 -4.94 23.34 1.14
N THR A 11 -3.80 22.68 1.02
CA THR A 11 -2.58 23.24 0.46
C THR A 11 -2.19 22.38 -0.72
N ASN A 12 -2.01 23.02 -1.88
CA ASN A 12 -1.60 22.32 -3.08
C ASN A 12 -0.19 22.76 -3.46
N GLU A 13 0.67 21.80 -3.72
CA GLU A 13 1.99 22.04 -4.29
C GLU A 13 1.81 22.52 -5.73
N VAL A 14 2.54 23.54 -6.11
CA VAL A 14 2.56 24.07 -7.49
C VAL A 14 3.93 23.84 -8.08
N GLY A 15 4.01 22.89 -8.98
CA GLY A 15 5.24 22.57 -9.69
C GLY A 15 5.46 23.44 -10.93
N SER A 16 6.70 23.47 -11.39
CA SER A 16 7.05 24.09 -12.67
C SER A 16 6.79 23.12 -13.83
N SER A 17 6.42 23.64 -14.99
CA SER A 17 6.19 22.85 -16.20
C SER A 17 7.05 23.35 -17.36
N ILE A 18 7.72 22.42 -18.03
CA ILE A 18 8.44 22.62 -19.30
C ILE A 18 7.92 21.59 -20.28
N GLN A 19 7.25 22.05 -21.33
CA GLN A 19 6.64 21.14 -22.31
C GLN A 19 7.00 21.59 -23.72
N THR A 20 7.54 20.68 -24.52
CA THR A 20 7.86 20.95 -25.93
C THR A 20 7.50 19.76 -26.83
N LYS A 21 7.37 20.05 -28.13
CA LYS A 21 7.26 19.00 -29.14
C LYS A 21 8.60 18.36 -29.51
N GLY A 22 9.67 19.15 -29.48
CA GLY A 22 11.04 18.73 -29.81
C GLY A 22 11.85 18.38 -28.58
N ASP A 23 13.17 18.49 -28.72
CA ASP A 23 14.09 18.16 -27.63
C ASP A 23 14.02 19.17 -26.49
N VAL A 24 14.27 18.67 -25.27
CA VAL A 24 14.50 19.47 -24.07
C VAL A 24 15.91 19.21 -23.57
N THR A 25 16.68 20.25 -23.35
CA THR A 25 17.98 20.14 -22.71
C THR A 25 18.03 21.02 -21.47
N LEU A 26 18.25 20.41 -20.31
CA LEU A 26 18.44 21.10 -19.03
C LEU A 26 19.88 20.91 -18.57
N LEU A 27 20.61 22.01 -18.43
CA LEU A 27 22.00 22.00 -17.98
C LEU A 27 22.12 22.81 -16.69
N SER A 28 22.72 22.21 -15.67
CA SER A 28 23.01 22.88 -14.40
C SER A 28 24.51 22.85 -14.08
N GLY A 29 25.07 23.99 -13.76
CA GLY A 29 26.48 24.13 -13.34
C GLY A 29 26.72 23.59 -11.91
N ASN A 30 25.69 23.26 -11.17
CA ASN A 30 25.75 22.65 -9.84
C ASN A 30 24.65 21.58 -9.73
N ASN A 31 23.62 21.78 -8.92
CA ASN A 31 22.50 20.85 -8.74
C ASN A 31 21.32 21.22 -9.63
N LEU A 32 20.60 20.21 -10.12
CA LEU A 32 19.26 20.38 -10.67
C LEU A 32 18.26 19.86 -9.62
N ASN A 33 17.38 20.74 -9.15
CA ASN A 33 16.35 20.38 -8.19
C ASN A 33 14.95 20.59 -8.82
N ALA A 34 14.16 19.54 -8.86
CA ALA A 34 12.80 19.55 -9.38
C ALA A 34 11.84 18.95 -8.34
N LYS A 35 10.83 19.71 -7.95
CA LYS A 35 9.81 19.28 -7.00
C LYS A 35 8.43 19.50 -7.60
N ALA A 36 7.63 18.45 -7.63
CA ALA A 36 6.32 18.43 -8.28
C ALA A 36 6.35 18.94 -9.74
N ALA A 37 7.48 18.83 -10.43
CA ALA A 37 7.73 19.42 -11.73
C ALA A 37 7.32 18.48 -12.86
N GLU A 38 6.88 19.07 -13.99
CA GLU A 38 6.59 18.34 -15.22
C GLU A 38 7.54 18.81 -16.32
N VAL A 39 8.38 17.92 -16.81
CA VAL A 39 9.29 18.19 -17.92
C VAL A 39 9.05 17.16 -19.03
N SER A 40 8.49 17.61 -20.15
CA SER A 40 8.03 16.73 -21.23
C SER A 40 8.59 17.16 -22.59
N SER A 41 9.18 16.19 -23.30
CA SER A 41 9.58 16.26 -24.69
C SER A 41 8.71 15.32 -25.52
N ALA A 42 7.66 15.83 -26.17
CA ALA A 42 6.62 14.98 -26.77
C ALA A 42 7.16 14.04 -27.85
N ASN A 43 8.05 14.52 -28.73
CA ASN A 43 8.59 13.75 -29.85
C ASN A 43 10.12 13.71 -29.88
N GLY A 44 10.76 14.29 -28.90
CA GLY A 44 12.23 14.44 -28.85
C GLY A 44 12.87 13.76 -27.66
N THR A 45 14.12 14.09 -27.44
CA THR A 45 14.92 13.63 -26.30
C THR A 45 14.81 14.64 -25.17
N LEU A 46 14.57 14.17 -23.97
CA LEU A 46 14.79 14.91 -22.75
C LEU A 46 16.20 14.60 -22.22
N ALA A 47 17.10 15.56 -22.34
CA ALA A 47 18.46 15.46 -21.81
C ALA A 47 18.61 16.39 -20.59
N VAL A 48 19.01 15.82 -19.46
CA VAL A 48 19.25 16.53 -18.21
C VAL A 48 20.67 16.25 -17.74
N SER A 49 21.45 17.31 -17.52
CA SER A 49 22.80 17.19 -16.99
C SER A 49 23.02 18.17 -15.85
N ALA A 50 23.55 17.68 -14.74
CA ALA A 50 23.98 18.50 -13.61
C ALA A 50 25.46 18.18 -13.32
N LYS A 51 26.26 19.22 -13.05
CA LYS A 51 27.66 19.02 -12.67
C LYS A 51 27.80 18.29 -11.33
N ASN A 52 26.82 18.45 -10.44
CA ASN A 52 26.75 17.76 -9.15
C ASN A 52 25.52 16.86 -9.11
N ASP A 53 24.43 17.22 -8.42
CA ASP A 53 23.30 16.33 -8.18
C ASP A 53 22.10 16.63 -9.10
N ILE A 54 21.35 15.57 -9.42
CA ILE A 54 20.01 15.63 -9.97
C ILE A 54 19.04 15.14 -8.90
N ASN A 55 18.14 16.02 -8.42
CA ASN A 55 17.13 15.72 -7.42
C ASN A 55 15.74 15.93 -8.03
N ILE A 56 15.03 14.84 -8.28
CA ILE A 56 13.65 14.83 -8.79
C ILE A 56 12.76 14.26 -7.69
N SER A 57 11.91 15.09 -7.09
CA SER A 57 11.11 14.71 -5.94
C SER A 57 9.64 15.07 -6.11
N ALA A 58 8.78 14.35 -5.41
CA ALA A 58 7.38 14.72 -5.30
C ALA A 58 7.19 15.94 -4.38
N GLY A 59 6.17 16.72 -4.66
CA GLY A 59 5.57 17.66 -3.73
C GLY A 59 4.52 16.96 -2.85
N ILE A 60 4.02 17.66 -1.85
CA ILE A 60 3.00 17.14 -0.95
C ILE A 60 1.81 18.11 -0.94
N ASN A 61 0.64 17.60 -1.31
CA ASN A 61 -0.63 18.28 -1.15
C ASN A 61 -1.24 17.87 0.19
N THR A 62 -1.85 18.81 0.91
CA THR A 62 -2.52 18.52 2.16
C THR A 62 -4.00 18.88 2.08
N THR A 63 -4.84 18.10 2.72
CA THR A 63 -6.24 18.44 2.94
C THR A 63 -6.58 18.27 4.41
N HIS A 64 -7.31 19.24 4.95
CA HIS A 64 -7.81 19.23 6.32
C HIS A 64 -9.33 19.37 6.30
N VAL A 65 -9.98 18.53 7.09
CA VAL A 65 -11.43 18.56 7.30
C VAL A 65 -11.70 18.51 8.80
N ASP A 66 -12.57 19.38 9.28
CA ASP A 66 -13.13 19.37 10.62
C ASP A 66 -14.62 19.71 10.52
N ASP A 67 -15.41 18.64 10.46
CA ASP A 67 -16.86 18.72 10.28
C ASP A 67 -17.56 18.20 11.55
N ALA A 68 -18.56 18.88 12.01
CA ALA A 68 -19.45 18.42 13.06
C ALA A 68 -20.91 18.71 12.70
N SER A 69 -21.79 17.78 13.01
CA SER A 69 -23.23 17.96 12.87
C SER A 69 -24.02 17.27 13.97
N LYS A 70 -25.08 17.92 14.43
CA LYS A 70 -26.00 17.36 15.41
C LYS A 70 -27.44 17.65 15.00
N HIS A 71 -28.14 16.56 14.69
CA HIS A 71 -29.52 16.63 14.24
C HIS A 71 -30.46 16.01 15.27
N THR A 72 -31.50 16.75 15.61
CA THR A 72 -32.56 16.23 16.46
C THR A 72 -33.84 16.15 15.63
N GLY A 73 -34.44 14.98 15.59
CA GLY A 73 -35.66 14.72 14.82
C GLY A 73 -36.56 13.67 15.47
N ARG A 74 -37.58 13.25 14.73
CA ARG A 74 -38.44 12.14 15.08
C ARG A 74 -38.30 11.05 14.00
N SER A 75 -38.15 9.81 14.46
CA SER A 75 -38.23 8.66 13.55
C SER A 75 -39.66 8.11 13.55
N GLY A 76 -39.98 7.18 12.63
CA GLY A 76 -41.34 6.58 12.55
C GLY A 76 -41.86 6.10 13.88
N GLY A 77 -43.16 6.33 14.12
CA GLY A 77 -43.80 6.05 15.40
C GLY A 77 -43.67 7.14 16.48
N GLY A 78 -43.19 8.33 16.13
CA GLY A 78 -43.07 9.46 17.09
C GLY A 78 -41.82 9.41 17.97
N ASN A 79 -40.90 8.52 17.70
CA ASN A 79 -39.67 8.32 18.48
C ASN A 79 -38.69 9.51 18.32
N LYS A 80 -38.08 9.92 19.42
CA LYS A 80 -37.00 10.93 19.38
C LYS A 80 -35.72 10.29 18.79
N LEU A 81 -35.12 11.00 17.85
CA LEU A 81 -33.87 10.63 17.22
C LEU A 81 -32.88 11.78 17.36
N ILE A 82 -31.67 11.52 17.86
CA ILE A 82 -30.56 12.46 17.86
C ILE A 82 -29.40 11.74 17.14
N ILE A 83 -28.85 12.40 16.15
CA ILE A 83 -27.65 11.95 15.42
C ILE A 83 -26.57 12.99 15.63
N THR A 84 -25.42 12.57 16.09
CA THR A 84 -24.22 13.42 16.22
C THR A 84 -23.10 12.80 15.41
N ASP A 85 -22.60 13.56 14.45
CA ASP A 85 -21.48 13.20 13.61
C ASP A 85 -20.34 14.20 13.79
N LYS A 86 -19.13 13.69 13.91
CA LYS A 86 -17.91 14.48 13.86
C LYS A 86 -16.90 13.76 12.99
N ALA A 87 -16.20 14.51 12.17
CA ALA A 87 -15.13 14.00 11.32
C ALA A 87 -13.99 15.01 11.27
N GLN A 88 -12.83 14.56 11.72
CA GLN A 88 -11.57 15.31 11.55
C GLN A 88 -10.63 14.49 10.72
N SER A 89 -10.02 15.10 9.72
CA SER A 89 -8.98 14.45 8.94
C SER A 89 -7.90 15.42 8.50
N HIS A 90 -6.69 14.90 8.45
CA HIS A 90 -5.55 15.51 7.81
C HIS A 90 -4.94 14.48 6.88
N ASN A 91 -4.99 14.76 5.59
CA ASN A 91 -4.48 13.83 4.58
C ASN A 91 -3.41 14.51 3.74
N GLU A 92 -2.31 13.81 3.56
CA GLU A 92 -1.25 14.17 2.64
C GLU A 92 -1.32 13.29 1.40
N THR A 93 -1.08 13.87 0.23
CA THR A 93 -0.96 13.14 -1.04
C THR A 93 0.26 13.62 -1.79
N ALA A 94 1.04 12.67 -2.33
CA ALA A 94 2.21 13.01 -3.11
C ALA A 94 1.81 13.50 -4.51
N GLN A 95 2.40 14.61 -4.92
CA GLN A 95 2.35 15.11 -6.29
C GLN A 95 3.68 14.84 -6.96
N SER A 96 3.75 13.75 -7.73
CA SER A 96 4.98 13.31 -8.38
C SER A 96 5.49 14.31 -9.39
N SER A 97 6.81 14.48 -9.44
CA SER A 97 7.45 15.05 -10.62
C SER A 97 7.43 14.05 -11.77
N THR A 98 7.35 14.53 -13.00
CA THR A 98 7.39 13.69 -14.20
C THR A 98 8.38 14.26 -15.19
N PHE A 99 9.33 13.43 -15.59
CA PHE A 99 10.33 13.69 -16.61
C PHE A 99 10.12 12.68 -17.74
N ASP A 100 9.64 13.12 -18.89
CA ASP A 100 9.31 12.22 -19.97
C ASP A 100 9.72 12.69 -21.35
N GLY A 101 9.97 11.75 -22.23
CA GLY A 101 10.39 12.02 -23.60
C GLY A 101 10.31 10.78 -24.48
N ARG A 102 10.55 10.95 -25.78
CA ARG A 102 10.78 9.80 -26.66
C ARG A 102 12.01 9.01 -26.20
N GLN A 103 13.06 9.74 -25.80
CA GLN A 103 14.19 9.23 -25.04
C GLN A 103 14.41 10.13 -23.82
N VAL A 104 14.90 9.55 -22.73
CA VAL A 104 15.27 10.30 -21.52
C VAL A 104 16.70 9.96 -21.13
N VAL A 105 17.51 11.00 -20.95
CA VAL A 105 18.90 10.87 -20.51
C VAL A 105 19.11 11.77 -19.29
N LEU A 106 19.44 11.20 -18.14
CA LEU A 106 19.83 11.91 -16.93
C LEU A 106 21.30 11.65 -16.63
N GLN A 107 22.10 12.71 -16.49
CA GLN A 107 23.51 12.62 -16.19
C GLN A 107 23.87 13.53 -15.01
N ALA A 108 24.16 12.93 -13.87
CA ALA A 108 24.62 13.60 -12.65
C ALA A 108 26.13 13.40 -12.46
N GLY A 109 26.86 14.46 -12.17
CA GLY A 109 28.27 14.35 -11.83
C GLY A 109 28.52 13.66 -10.49
N ASN A 110 27.57 13.78 -9.55
CA ASN A 110 27.61 13.12 -8.24
C ASN A 110 26.41 12.17 -8.08
N ASP A 111 25.28 12.61 -7.58
CA ASP A 111 24.13 11.74 -7.24
C ASP A 111 22.91 12.02 -8.12
N ALA A 112 22.16 10.97 -8.44
CA ALA A 112 20.85 11.07 -9.06
C ALA A 112 19.78 10.49 -8.11
N ASN A 113 18.92 11.37 -7.56
CA ASN A 113 17.87 11.03 -6.63
C ASN A 113 16.51 11.22 -7.29
N ILE A 114 15.73 10.15 -7.38
CA ILE A 114 14.37 10.14 -7.93
C ILE A 114 13.45 9.61 -6.83
N LEU A 115 12.68 10.52 -6.19
CA LEU A 115 11.89 10.21 -5.00
C LEU A 115 10.41 10.49 -5.25
N GLY A 116 9.58 9.45 -5.21
CA GLY A 116 8.13 9.53 -5.45
C GLY A 116 7.78 10.12 -6.82
N SER A 117 8.61 9.92 -7.84
CA SER A 117 8.57 10.64 -9.11
C SER A 117 8.71 9.70 -10.30
N ASN A 118 8.40 10.20 -11.51
CA ASN A 118 8.38 9.41 -12.73
C ASN A 118 9.45 9.88 -13.71
N VAL A 119 10.22 8.94 -14.26
CA VAL A 119 11.18 9.16 -15.35
C VAL A 119 10.90 8.11 -16.42
N ILE A 120 10.19 8.50 -17.49
CA ILE A 120 9.62 7.55 -18.43
C ILE A 120 9.89 7.97 -19.88
N SER A 121 10.34 7.03 -20.69
CA SER A 121 10.53 7.25 -22.13
C SER A 121 9.69 6.28 -22.97
N ASP A 122 9.57 6.59 -24.29
CA ASP A 122 9.04 5.61 -25.23
C ASP A 122 10.11 4.60 -25.63
N ASN A 123 11.32 5.06 -26.01
CA ASN A 123 12.29 4.25 -26.74
C ASN A 123 13.61 3.99 -25.99
N GLY A 124 13.81 4.58 -24.83
CA GLY A 124 15.01 4.34 -24.01
C GLY A 124 15.19 5.35 -22.90
N THR A 125 15.48 4.86 -21.71
CA THR A 125 15.81 5.66 -20.52
C THR A 125 17.23 5.33 -20.09
N GLN A 126 18.06 6.36 -19.97
CA GLN A 126 19.43 6.25 -19.46
C GLN A 126 19.62 7.16 -18.26
N ILE A 127 20.10 6.61 -17.15
CA ILE A 127 20.44 7.34 -15.94
C ILE A 127 21.89 7.02 -15.59
N GLN A 128 22.70 8.05 -15.44
CA GLN A 128 24.08 7.92 -15.04
C GLN A 128 24.40 8.88 -13.90
N ALA A 129 25.05 8.40 -12.85
CA ALA A 129 25.57 9.20 -11.76
C ALA A 129 27.03 8.83 -11.43
N GLY A 130 27.83 9.82 -11.08
CA GLY A 130 29.23 9.60 -10.70
C GLY A 130 29.40 8.84 -9.39
N ASN A 131 28.45 8.98 -8.46
CA ASN A 131 28.44 8.24 -7.19
C ASN A 131 27.18 7.38 -7.04
N HIS A 132 26.06 7.95 -6.63
CA HIS A 132 24.87 7.18 -6.25
C HIS A 132 23.69 7.41 -7.20
N VAL A 133 22.93 6.35 -7.47
CA VAL A 133 21.59 6.45 -8.03
C VAL A 133 20.61 5.91 -6.99
N ARG A 134 19.68 6.75 -6.57
CA ARG A 134 18.60 6.38 -5.64
C ARG A 134 17.25 6.55 -6.30
N ILE A 135 16.50 5.44 -6.38
CA ILE A 135 15.10 5.42 -6.84
C ILE A 135 14.25 5.04 -5.63
N GLY A 136 13.62 6.03 -5.03
CA GLY A 136 12.97 5.87 -3.74
C GLY A 136 11.55 6.40 -3.71
N THR A 137 11.00 6.41 -2.52
CA THR A 137 9.62 6.82 -2.25
C THR A 137 9.57 8.22 -1.65
N THR A 138 8.42 8.86 -1.80
CA THR A 138 7.98 9.97 -0.94
C THR A 138 6.99 9.43 0.06
N GLN A 139 7.18 9.75 1.33
CA GLN A 139 6.30 9.35 2.42
C GLN A 139 5.21 10.40 2.63
N THR A 140 3.97 9.96 2.81
CA THR A 140 2.81 10.77 3.14
C THR A 140 2.13 10.24 4.40
N GLN A 141 1.52 11.14 5.16
CA GLN A 141 0.79 10.82 6.38
C GLN A 141 -0.69 11.12 6.21
N SER A 142 -1.52 10.25 6.76
CA SER A 142 -2.95 10.48 6.83
C SER A 142 -3.43 10.20 8.24
N GLN A 143 -4.24 11.12 8.77
CA GLN A 143 -4.90 10.97 10.07
C GLN A 143 -6.39 11.19 9.86
N SER A 144 -7.20 10.35 10.48
CA SER A 144 -8.65 10.47 10.44
C SER A 144 -9.23 10.10 11.80
N GLU A 145 -10.12 10.93 12.29
CA GLU A 145 -10.93 10.68 13.47
C GLU A 145 -12.39 10.87 13.10
N THR A 146 -13.22 9.86 13.38
CA THR A 146 -14.66 9.93 13.15
C THR A 146 -15.40 9.53 14.41
N TYR A 147 -16.44 10.28 14.72
CA TYR A 147 -17.36 10.02 15.79
C TYR A 147 -18.77 10.00 15.22
N HIS A 148 -19.47 8.92 15.40
CA HIS A 148 -20.87 8.78 15.03
C HIS A 148 -21.67 8.29 16.24
N GLN A 149 -22.68 9.06 16.64
CA GLN A 149 -23.59 8.66 17.70
C GLN A 149 -25.03 8.75 17.23
N THR A 150 -25.77 7.69 17.43
CA THR A 150 -27.21 7.65 17.21
C THR A 150 -27.92 7.35 18.52
N GLN A 151 -28.78 8.25 19.00
CA GLN A 151 -29.66 8.05 20.15
C GLN A 151 -31.08 7.97 19.66
N LYS A 152 -31.76 6.88 20.00
CA LYS A 152 -33.17 6.66 19.69
C LYS A 152 -33.94 6.34 20.97
N SER A 153 -35.16 6.88 21.11
CA SER A 153 -36.04 6.54 22.24
C SER A 153 -37.47 6.40 21.77
N GLY A 154 -38.15 5.36 22.25
CA GLY A 154 -39.53 5.01 21.89
C GLY A 154 -39.64 3.62 21.26
N LEU A 155 -40.61 3.43 20.34
CA LEU A 155 -40.82 2.18 19.59
C LEU A 155 -39.94 2.20 18.34
N MET A 156 -38.88 1.37 18.30
CA MET A 156 -37.91 1.31 17.24
C MET A 156 -38.04 -0.01 16.49
N SER A 157 -38.04 0.03 15.15
CA SER A 157 -37.89 -1.17 14.31
C SER A 157 -36.46 -1.26 13.77
N ALA A 158 -35.86 -2.44 13.78
CA ALA A 158 -34.55 -2.71 13.24
C ALA A 158 -34.62 -4.01 12.43
N GLY A 159 -34.72 -3.89 11.11
CA GLY A 159 -34.68 -5.03 10.18
C GLY A 159 -35.60 -6.18 10.56
N ILE A 160 -35.07 -7.19 11.22
CA ILE A 160 -35.80 -8.39 11.65
C ILE A 160 -36.19 -8.31 13.14
N GLY A 161 -36.30 -7.10 13.75
CA GLY A 161 -36.66 -6.92 15.15
C GLY A 161 -37.18 -5.54 15.49
N PHE A 162 -37.70 -5.40 16.69
CA PHE A 162 -38.13 -4.10 17.23
C PHE A 162 -37.62 -3.91 18.65
N THR A 163 -37.39 -2.66 19.02
CA THR A 163 -37.00 -2.27 20.37
C THR A 163 -37.96 -1.24 20.89
N ILE A 164 -38.50 -1.48 22.08
CA ILE A 164 -39.23 -0.47 22.85
C ILE A 164 -38.33 -0.02 23.98
N GLY A 165 -37.96 1.26 24.02
CA GLY A 165 -37.07 1.79 25.04
C GLY A 165 -36.14 2.87 24.52
N SER A 166 -34.92 2.92 25.01
CA SER A 166 -33.86 3.81 24.54
C SER A 166 -32.66 2.98 24.02
N LYS A 167 -32.05 3.47 22.97
CA LYS A 167 -30.87 2.88 22.35
C LYS A 167 -29.87 3.99 22.00
N THR A 168 -28.65 3.85 22.48
CA THR A 168 -27.53 4.70 22.07
C THR A 168 -26.47 3.80 21.43
N ASN A 169 -26.07 4.16 20.25
CA ASN A 169 -24.97 3.51 19.55
C ASN A 169 -23.93 4.59 19.24
N THR A 170 -22.72 4.38 19.72
CA THR A 170 -21.58 5.28 19.48
C THR A 170 -20.47 4.50 18.81
N GLN A 171 -19.94 5.04 17.74
CA GLN A 171 -18.79 4.52 17.05
C GLN A 171 -17.74 5.63 16.95
N GLU A 172 -16.55 5.34 17.44
CA GLU A 172 -15.38 6.19 17.37
C GLU A 172 -14.30 5.44 16.60
N ASN A 173 -13.79 6.06 15.56
CA ASN A 173 -12.66 5.51 14.80
C ASN A 173 -11.55 6.55 14.77
N GLN A 174 -10.36 6.13 15.10
CA GLN A 174 -9.13 6.88 14.94
C GLN A 174 -8.20 6.06 14.05
N SER A 175 -7.68 6.66 13.00
CA SER A 175 -6.75 6.01 12.08
C SER A 175 -5.61 6.93 11.75
N GLN A 176 -4.40 6.39 11.75
CA GLN A 176 -3.20 7.04 11.28
C GLN A 176 -2.46 6.10 10.36
N SER A 177 -2.12 6.57 9.16
CA SER A 177 -1.29 5.82 8.22
C SER A 177 -0.09 6.62 7.76
N ASN A 178 1.01 5.90 7.52
CA ASN A 178 2.16 6.39 6.79
C ASN A 178 2.30 5.54 5.54
N GLU A 179 2.15 6.18 4.39
CA GLU A 179 2.19 5.50 3.09
C GLU A 179 3.37 5.99 2.26
N HIS A 180 3.92 5.10 1.46
CA HIS A 180 5.01 5.38 0.55
C HIS A 180 4.50 5.47 -0.90
N THR A 181 4.71 6.59 -1.56
CA THR A 181 4.52 6.74 -3.00
C THR A 181 5.84 6.45 -3.69
N GLY A 182 5.93 5.34 -4.41
CA GLY A 182 7.13 4.91 -5.12
C GLY A 182 7.41 5.71 -6.39
N SER A 183 8.65 5.72 -6.81
CA SER A 183 9.05 6.22 -8.12
C SER A 183 8.84 5.16 -9.20
N THR A 184 8.60 5.63 -10.43
CA THR A 184 8.57 4.78 -11.62
C THR A 184 9.61 5.28 -12.62
N VAL A 185 10.57 4.42 -12.95
CA VAL A 185 11.61 4.68 -13.95
C VAL A 185 11.50 3.63 -15.03
N GLY A 186 11.60 4.04 -16.29
CA GLY A 186 11.58 3.04 -17.34
C GLY A 186 11.39 3.54 -18.74
N SER A 187 11.27 2.57 -19.65
CA SER A 187 11.02 2.81 -21.08
C SER A 187 9.92 1.88 -21.57
N LEU A 188 8.94 2.40 -22.30
CA LEU A 188 7.80 1.61 -22.76
C LEU A 188 8.19 0.56 -23.81
N LYS A 189 9.01 0.95 -24.79
CA LYS A 189 9.40 0.10 -25.93
C LYS A 189 10.90 -0.20 -25.98
N GLY A 190 11.73 0.61 -25.33
CA GLY A 190 13.17 0.46 -25.35
C GLY A 190 13.73 -0.01 -24.01
N ASP A 191 15.04 0.03 -23.92
CA ASP A 191 15.79 -0.40 -22.75
C ASP A 191 15.85 0.70 -21.69
N THR A 192 15.98 0.26 -20.44
CA THR A 192 16.34 1.13 -19.31
C THR A 192 17.73 0.75 -18.82
N THR A 193 18.65 1.71 -18.90
CA THR A 193 20.04 1.54 -18.45
C THR A 193 20.32 2.51 -17.31
N ILE A 194 20.77 1.98 -16.16
CA ILE A 194 21.11 2.76 -14.98
C ILE A 194 22.54 2.43 -14.56
N VAL A 195 23.38 3.45 -14.46
CA VAL A 195 24.78 3.31 -14.07
C VAL A 195 25.07 4.23 -12.88
N ALA A 196 25.43 3.64 -11.75
CA ALA A 196 25.92 4.35 -10.58
C ALA A 196 27.43 4.07 -10.41
N GLY A 197 28.22 5.12 -10.26
CA GLY A 197 29.67 4.97 -10.09
C GLY A 197 30.04 4.23 -8.80
N LYS A 198 29.18 4.29 -7.77
CA LYS A 198 29.40 3.58 -6.51
C LYS A 198 28.21 2.71 -6.09
N HIS A 199 27.05 3.31 -5.84
CA HIS A 199 25.95 2.59 -5.21
C HIS A 199 24.62 2.85 -5.92
N TYR A 200 23.87 1.78 -6.14
CA TYR A 200 22.48 1.83 -6.59
C TYR A 200 21.57 1.42 -5.44
N GLU A 201 20.60 2.27 -5.11
CA GLU A 201 19.56 1.99 -4.11
C GLU A 201 18.16 2.12 -4.72
N GLN A 202 17.34 1.10 -4.50
CA GLN A 202 15.92 1.14 -4.89
C GLN A 202 15.05 0.74 -3.70
N ILE A 203 14.11 1.64 -3.32
CA ILE A 203 13.22 1.40 -2.18
C ILE A 203 11.78 1.62 -2.62
N GLY A 204 10.92 0.57 -2.50
CA GLY A 204 9.48 0.63 -2.72
C GLY A 204 9.07 1.21 -4.08
N SER A 205 9.91 1.08 -5.09
CA SER A 205 9.81 1.75 -6.39
C SER A 205 9.87 0.75 -7.53
N THR A 206 9.57 1.21 -8.75
CA THR A 206 9.52 0.35 -9.94
C THR A 206 10.49 0.80 -11.02
N VAL A 207 11.28 -0.15 -11.54
CA VAL A 207 12.03 -0.01 -12.80
C VAL A 207 11.42 -0.96 -13.83
N SER A 208 10.93 -0.43 -14.96
CA SER A 208 10.14 -1.22 -15.90
C SER A 208 10.48 -0.93 -17.36
N SER A 209 10.73 -2.00 -18.12
CA SER A 209 10.88 -1.97 -19.58
C SER A 209 10.01 -3.06 -20.20
N PRO A 210 8.69 -2.81 -20.38
CA PRO A 210 7.72 -3.82 -20.82
C PRO A 210 8.06 -4.52 -22.13
N GLU A 211 8.73 -3.83 -23.07
CA GLU A 211 9.17 -4.38 -24.35
C GLU A 211 10.69 -4.44 -24.49
N GLY A 212 11.46 -3.84 -23.55
CA GLY A 212 12.92 -3.75 -23.57
C GLY A 212 13.59 -4.52 -22.44
N ASN A 213 14.88 -4.21 -22.26
CA ASN A 213 15.73 -4.77 -21.22
C ASN A 213 15.91 -3.77 -20.06
N ASN A 214 16.20 -4.28 -18.88
CA ASN A 214 16.71 -3.48 -17.76
C ASN A 214 18.17 -3.86 -17.50
N ILE A 215 19.04 -2.87 -17.46
CA ILE A 215 20.47 -3.05 -17.14
C ILE A 215 20.80 -2.08 -16.00
N ILE A 216 21.24 -2.59 -14.87
CA ILE A 216 21.68 -1.81 -13.72
C ILE A 216 23.11 -2.21 -13.38
N HIS A 217 24.01 -1.24 -13.38
CA HIS A 217 25.41 -1.43 -13.05
C HIS A 217 25.84 -0.44 -11.96
N ALA A 218 26.47 -0.96 -10.90
CA ALA A 218 27.05 -0.19 -9.81
C ALA A 218 28.21 -0.96 -9.16
N GLN A 219 28.90 -0.35 -8.21
CA GLN A 219 29.83 -1.10 -7.34
C GLN A 219 29.04 -1.96 -6.32
N SER A 220 27.90 -1.44 -5.83
CA SER A 220 26.99 -2.19 -4.96
C SER A 220 25.53 -1.87 -5.28
N ILE A 221 24.65 -2.84 -5.05
CA ILE A 221 23.22 -2.75 -5.40
C ILE A 221 22.39 -3.19 -4.20
N ASP A 222 21.48 -2.29 -3.73
CA ASP A 222 20.49 -2.57 -2.70
C ASP A 222 19.08 -2.32 -3.22
N ILE A 223 18.23 -3.36 -3.16
CA ILE A 223 16.84 -3.30 -3.60
C ILE A 223 15.97 -3.76 -2.44
N GLN A 224 15.16 -2.85 -1.90
CA GLN A 224 14.41 -3.09 -0.68
C GLN A 224 12.94 -2.72 -0.84
N ALA A 225 12.09 -3.37 -0.06
CA ALA A 225 10.71 -2.94 0.13
C ALA A 225 10.67 -1.68 1.01
N ALA A 226 9.73 -0.78 0.73
CA ALA A 226 9.31 0.25 1.68
C ALA A 226 8.27 -0.35 2.66
N HIS A 227 8.04 0.29 3.79
CA HIS A 227 7.12 -0.21 4.82
C HIS A 227 6.01 0.80 5.10
N ASN A 228 4.81 0.48 4.65
CA ASN A 228 3.59 1.22 4.96
C ASN A 228 3.10 0.84 6.35
N LYS A 229 2.76 1.84 7.16
CA LYS A 229 2.30 1.64 8.55
C LYS A 229 0.87 2.12 8.70
N LEU A 230 0.06 1.32 9.37
CA LEU A 230 -1.30 1.65 9.77
C LEU A 230 -1.45 1.45 11.27
N ASN A 231 -2.02 2.44 11.93
CA ASN A 231 -2.48 2.35 13.31
C ASN A 231 -3.94 2.78 13.35
N SER A 232 -4.82 1.90 13.77
CA SER A 232 -6.26 2.14 13.82
C SER A 232 -6.82 1.71 15.17
N ASN A 233 -7.66 2.55 15.74
CA ASN A 233 -8.39 2.29 16.97
C ASN A 233 -9.87 2.52 16.73
N THR A 234 -10.68 1.48 16.90
CA THR A 234 -12.13 1.55 16.78
C THR A 234 -12.76 1.22 18.12
N THR A 235 -13.57 2.13 18.61
CA THR A 235 -14.40 1.89 19.81
C THR A 235 -15.87 1.93 19.43
N GLN A 236 -16.58 0.88 19.75
CA GLN A 236 -18.03 0.80 19.61
C GLN A 236 -18.65 0.67 21.00
N THR A 237 -19.56 1.57 21.32
CA THR A 237 -20.32 1.54 22.56
C THR A 237 -21.79 1.40 22.19
N TYR A 238 -22.42 0.43 22.79
CA TYR A 238 -23.81 0.14 22.62
C TYR A 238 -24.48 0.14 24.00
N GLU A 239 -25.47 0.96 24.14
CA GLU A 239 -26.31 1.02 25.34
C GLU A 239 -27.75 0.87 24.93
N GLN A 240 -28.45 -0.03 25.57
CA GLN A 240 -29.87 -0.27 25.30
C GLN A 240 -30.62 -0.62 26.56
N LYS A 241 -31.85 -0.10 26.61
CA LYS A 241 -32.84 -0.40 27.64
C LYS A 241 -34.13 -0.78 26.94
N GLY A 242 -34.53 -2.04 27.05
CA GLY A 242 -35.70 -2.59 26.38
C GLY A 242 -35.45 -3.94 25.69
N LEU A 243 -36.19 -4.24 24.64
CA LEU A 243 -36.10 -5.50 23.88
C LEU A 243 -35.04 -5.42 22.75
N THR A 244 -34.17 -6.41 22.62
CA THR A 244 -33.05 -6.44 21.67
C THR A 244 -33.02 -7.66 20.78
N VAL A 245 -32.59 -7.50 19.51
CA VAL A 245 -32.22 -8.56 18.58
C VAL A 245 -30.77 -8.35 18.08
N ALA A 246 -29.89 -9.36 18.18
CA ALA A 246 -28.49 -9.26 17.83
C ALA A 246 -28.02 -10.36 16.83
N PHE A 247 -27.09 -9.99 15.94
CA PHE A 247 -26.46 -10.86 14.92
C PHE A 247 -24.94 -10.83 15.03
N SER A 248 -24.25 -11.96 14.73
CA SER A 248 -22.78 -12.00 14.62
C SER A 248 -22.30 -12.81 13.41
N SER A 249 -21.31 -12.29 12.70
CA SER A 249 -20.60 -12.96 11.59
C SER A 249 -19.15 -12.42 11.43
N PRO A 250 -18.15 -13.26 11.17
CA PRO A 250 -16.77 -12.81 10.88
C PRO A 250 -16.39 -12.98 9.40
N VAL A 251 -15.76 -11.95 8.78
CA VAL A 251 -15.10 -12.00 7.47
C VAL A 251 -13.89 -11.07 7.49
N THR A 252 -12.66 -11.57 7.38
CA THR A 252 -11.49 -10.67 7.45
C THR A 252 -10.32 -10.90 6.49
N ASP A 253 -10.12 -12.00 5.81
CA ASP A 253 -8.81 -12.23 5.15
C ASP A 253 -8.72 -11.96 3.63
N LEU A 254 -9.85 -11.82 2.94
CA LEU A 254 -9.86 -11.54 1.49
C LEU A 254 -9.73 -10.04 1.13
N ALA A 255 -9.95 -9.16 2.09
CA ALA A 255 -9.95 -7.71 1.85
C ALA A 255 -8.54 -7.13 1.62
N GLN A 256 -7.51 -7.69 2.22
CA GLN A 256 -6.15 -7.15 2.14
C GLN A 256 -5.49 -7.35 0.77
N GLN A 257 -5.74 -8.47 0.10
CA GLN A 257 -5.20 -8.69 -1.26
C GLN A 257 -5.93 -7.87 -2.33
N ALA A 258 -7.22 -7.63 -2.16
CA ALA A 258 -7.99 -6.78 -3.07
C ALA A 258 -7.57 -5.30 -2.99
N ILE A 259 -7.06 -4.84 -1.84
CA ILE A 259 -6.60 -3.45 -1.64
C ILE A 259 -5.34 -3.15 -2.47
N ALA A 260 -4.38 -4.06 -2.56
CA ALA A 260 -3.16 -3.85 -3.35
C ALA A 260 -3.45 -3.74 -4.86
N VAL A 261 -4.36 -4.59 -5.39
CA VAL A 261 -4.81 -4.51 -6.80
C VAL A 261 -5.64 -3.25 -7.03
N ALA A 262 -6.49 -2.85 -6.09
CA ALA A 262 -7.29 -1.64 -6.19
C ALA A 262 -6.45 -0.36 -6.10
N GLN A 263 -5.35 -0.36 -5.34
CA GLN A 263 -4.44 0.79 -5.26
C GLN A 263 -3.62 0.97 -6.54
N SER A 264 -3.13 -0.11 -7.15
CA SER A 264 -2.42 -0.01 -8.43
C SER A 264 -3.33 0.35 -9.60
N SER A 265 -4.59 -0.13 -9.62
CA SER A 265 -5.56 0.25 -10.64
C SER A 265 -6.09 1.68 -10.48
N LYS A 266 -6.10 2.24 -9.27
CA LYS A 266 -6.44 3.67 -9.04
C LYS A 266 -5.41 4.64 -9.64
N GLN A 267 -4.18 4.22 -9.87
CA GLN A 267 -3.15 5.06 -10.50
C GLN A 267 -3.32 5.16 -12.02
N VAL A 268 -4.04 4.20 -12.63
CA VAL A 268 -4.33 4.23 -14.08
C VAL A 268 -5.36 5.32 -14.38
N GLY A 269 -4.99 6.26 -15.24
CA GLY A 269 -5.87 7.35 -15.65
C GLY A 269 -5.89 8.59 -14.72
N GLN A 270 -5.14 8.59 -13.62
CA GLN A 270 -5.07 9.75 -12.70
C GLN A 270 -4.08 10.82 -13.15
N SER A 271 -3.12 10.49 -14.00
CA SER A 271 -2.17 11.45 -14.54
C SER A 271 -2.69 12.07 -15.85
N LYS A 272 -2.44 13.36 -16.04
CA LYS A 272 -2.63 14.03 -17.34
C LYS A 272 -1.61 13.57 -18.38
N ASN A 273 -0.54 12.88 -17.96
CA ASN A 273 0.52 12.40 -18.83
C ASN A 273 0.22 10.98 -19.33
N GLY A 274 0.12 10.82 -20.67
CA GLY A 274 -0.20 9.54 -21.31
C GLY A 274 0.83 8.45 -21.06
N ARG A 275 2.14 8.79 -20.94
CA ARG A 275 3.21 7.82 -20.66
C ARG A 275 3.15 7.30 -19.24
N VAL A 276 2.84 8.19 -18.26
CA VAL A 276 2.63 7.78 -16.87
C VAL A 276 1.45 6.82 -16.76
N ASN A 277 0.34 7.09 -17.44
CA ASN A 277 -0.82 6.20 -17.46
C ASN A 277 -0.51 4.87 -18.14
N ALA A 278 0.24 4.87 -19.25
CA ALA A 278 0.64 3.64 -19.95
C ALA A 278 1.56 2.78 -19.08
N MET A 279 2.51 3.38 -18.36
CA MET A 279 3.37 2.66 -17.43
C MET A 279 2.60 2.13 -16.21
N ALA A 280 1.69 2.92 -15.66
CA ALA A 280 0.82 2.48 -14.56
C ALA A 280 -0.08 1.30 -14.98
N ALA A 281 -0.59 1.30 -16.19
CA ALA A 281 -1.36 0.18 -16.75
C ALA A 281 -0.51 -1.08 -16.93
N ALA A 282 0.72 -0.96 -17.40
CA ALA A 282 1.66 -2.08 -17.52
C ALA A 282 2.01 -2.68 -16.13
N ASN A 283 2.22 -1.83 -15.14
CA ASN A 283 2.51 -2.25 -13.76
C ASN A 283 1.30 -2.93 -13.10
N ALA A 284 0.08 -2.39 -13.29
CA ALA A 284 -1.16 -2.98 -12.80
C ALA A 284 -1.43 -4.35 -13.45
N GLY A 285 -1.16 -4.49 -14.76
CA GLY A 285 -1.23 -5.76 -15.48
C GLY A 285 -0.28 -6.81 -14.93
N TRP A 286 0.95 -6.41 -14.57
CA TRP A 286 1.92 -7.30 -13.92
C TRP A 286 1.46 -7.77 -12.53
N GLN A 287 0.94 -6.86 -11.71
CA GLN A 287 0.43 -7.21 -10.37
C GLN A 287 -0.81 -8.11 -10.46
N ALA A 288 -1.73 -7.86 -11.40
CA ALA A 288 -2.87 -8.72 -11.64
C ALA A 288 -2.46 -10.14 -12.09
N TYR A 289 -1.42 -10.25 -12.92
CA TYR A 289 -0.82 -11.53 -13.32
C TYR A 289 -0.24 -12.30 -12.12
N GLN A 290 0.49 -11.61 -11.22
CA GLN A 290 1.05 -12.21 -10.00
C GLN A 290 -0.05 -12.62 -9.00
N THR A 291 -1.09 -11.80 -8.85
CA THR A 291 -2.23 -12.03 -7.94
C THR A 291 -3.13 -13.17 -8.45
N GLY A 292 -3.35 -13.25 -9.77
CA GLY A 292 -4.12 -14.34 -10.38
C GLY A 292 -3.49 -15.71 -10.15
N LYS A 293 -2.16 -15.81 -10.13
CA LYS A 293 -1.43 -17.04 -9.74
C LYS A 293 -1.57 -17.38 -8.25
N SER A 294 -1.70 -16.38 -7.38
CA SER A 294 -1.88 -16.58 -5.93
C SER A 294 -3.32 -17.02 -5.60
N ALA A 295 -4.33 -16.48 -6.29
CA ALA A 295 -5.73 -16.85 -6.13
C ALA A 295 -6.02 -18.30 -6.57
N GLN A 296 -5.32 -18.79 -7.59
CA GLN A 296 -5.45 -20.18 -8.06
C GLN A 296 -4.94 -21.21 -7.03
N ASN A 297 -3.99 -20.81 -6.17
CA ASN A 297 -3.50 -21.65 -5.06
C ASN A 297 -4.44 -21.66 -3.85
N LEU A 298 -5.26 -20.60 -3.67
CA LEU A 298 -6.27 -20.50 -2.60
C LEU A 298 -7.57 -21.26 -2.92
N ALA A 299 -7.92 -21.40 -4.20
CA ALA A 299 -9.12 -22.13 -4.61
C ALA A 299 -9.04 -23.65 -4.36
N ASN A 300 -7.84 -24.19 -4.10
CA ASN A 300 -7.60 -25.60 -3.83
C ASN A 300 -7.44 -25.97 -2.34
N GLY A 301 -7.64 -25.03 -1.42
CA GLY A 301 -7.44 -25.24 0.04
C GLY A 301 -8.66 -24.89 0.87
N THR A 302 -9.21 -25.90 1.49
CA THR A 302 -10.32 -25.96 2.44
C THR A 302 -10.46 -24.75 3.40
N THR A 303 -11.60 -24.07 3.33
CA THR A 303 -12.05 -23.12 4.34
C THR A 303 -13.23 -23.67 5.13
N ASN A 304 -13.11 -23.70 6.48
CA ASN A 304 -14.17 -24.10 7.39
C ASN A 304 -15.32 -23.08 7.42
N ALA A 305 -16.53 -23.56 7.25
CA ALA A 305 -17.77 -22.79 7.26
C ALA A 305 -18.12 -22.25 8.65
N LYS A 306 -18.74 -21.09 8.71
CA LYS A 306 -18.97 -20.24 9.88
C LYS A 306 -20.37 -20.33 10.44
N GLN A 307 -20.46 -20.20 11.75
CA GLN A 307 -21.70 -20.23 12.53
C GLN A 307 -22.35 -18.84 12.62
N VAL A 308 -23.64 -18.73 12.38
CA VAL A 308 -24.45 -17.52 12.56
C VAL A 308 -25.40 -17.73 13.73
N SER A 309 -25.45 -16.76 14.65
CA SER A 309 -26.41 -16.81 15.78
C SER A 309 -27.27 -15.56 15.87
N ILE A 310 -28.53 -15.74 16.26
CA ILE A 310 -29.50 -14.68 16.48
C ILE A 310 -30.01 -14.81 17.92
N SER A 311 -29.95 -13.74 18.71
CA SER A 311 -30.48 -13.70 20.04
C SER A 311 -31.53 -12.58 20.21
N ILE A 312 -32.61 -12.86 20.91
CA ILE A 312 -33.67 -11.93 21.26
C ILE A 312 -33.71 -11.80 22.79
N THR A 313 -33.43 -10.61 23.30
CA THR A 313 -33.36 -10.38 24.75
C THR A 313 -34.11 -9.12 25.18
N TYR A 314 -34.73 -9.15 26.34
CA TYR A 314 -35.33 -7.99 27.01
C TYR A 314 -34.52 -7.66 28.27
N GLY A 315 -34.15 -6.39 28.41
CA GLY A 315 -33.36 -5.97 29.56
C GLY A 315 -32.63 -4.64 29.36
N GLU A 316 -31.65 -4.41 30.21
CA GLU A 316 -30.68 -3.33 30.08
C GLU A 316 -29.33 -3.93 29.74
N GLN A 317 -28.72 -3.44 28.68
CA GLN A 317 -27.44 -3.94 28.19
C GLN A 317 -26.53 -2.79 27.82
N GLN A 318 -25.29 -2.87 28.28
CA GLN A 318 -24.18 -2.06 27.85
C GLN A 318 -23.13 -2.97 27.25
N ASN A 319 -22.66 -2.61 26.08
CA ASN A 319 -21.55 -3.29 25.44
C ASN A 319 -20.56 -2.25 24.92
N ARG A 320 -19.29 -2.41 25.25
CA ARG A 320 -18.19 -1.62 24.71
C ARG A 320 -17.16 -2.56 24.14
N GLN A 321 -16.94 -2.41 22.85
CA GLN A 321 -15.89 -3.12 22.13
C GLN A 321 -14.86 -2.12 21.66
N THR A 322 -13.60 -2.39 21.93
CA THR A 322 -12.46 -1.62 21.42
C THR A 322 -11.56 -2.56 20.65
N THR A 323 -11.23 -2.18 19.43
CA THR A 323 -10.29 -2.93 18.58
C THR A 323 -9.20 -1.98 18.14
N GLN A 324 -7.97 -2.34 18.46
CA GLN A 324 -6.77 -1.65 18.02
C GLN A 324 -6.02 -2.53 17.03
N VAL A 325 -5.69 -1.98 15.87
CA VAL A 325 -4.93 -2.66 14.82
C VAL A 325 -3.68 -1.86 14.52
N GLN A 326 -2.54 -2.52 14.52
CA GLN A 326 -1.27 -1.97 14.05
C GLN A 326 -0.74 -2.88 12.96
N ALA A 327 -0.55 -2.34 11.77
CA ALA A 327 -0.03 -3.08 10.64
C ALA A 327 1.23 -2.41 10.08
N ASN A 328 2.19 -3.24 9.71
CA ASN A 328 3.39 -2.87 8.96
C ASN A 328 3.45 -3.75 7.72
N GLN A 329 3.22 -3.15 6.55
CA GLN A 329 3.11 -3.86 5.29
C GLN A 329 4.25 -3.47 4.35
N ALA A 330 4.95 -4.46 3.80
CA ALA A 330 6.02 -4.25 2.85
C ALA A 330 5.46 -3.89 1.46
N GLN A 331 5.88 -2.75 0.93
CA GLN A 331 5.70 -2.33 -0.45
C GLN A 331 6.95 -2.68 -1.23
N ALA A 332 6.88 -3.70 -2.07
CA ALA A 332 8.04 -4.18 -2.81
C ALA A 332 8.61 -3.16 -3.79
N SER A 333 9.92 -3.17 -3.94
CA SER A 333 10.55 -2.71 -5.18
C SER A 333 10.36 -3.74 -6.28
N GLN A 334 10.23 -3.27 -7.52
CA GLN A 334 10.04 -4.11 -8.70
C GLN A 334 11.03 -3.71 -9.79
N ILE A 335 11.72 -4.69 -10.36
CA ILE A 335 12.48 -4.54 -11.60
C ILE A 335 11.94 -5.56 -12.58
N GLN A 336 11.32 -5.09 -13.66
CA GLN A 336 10.61 -5.95 -14.59
C GLN A 336 10.92 -5.58 -16.05
N ALA A 337 11.25 -6.57 -16.86
CA ALA A 337 11.55 -6.41 -18.28
C ALA A 337 10.75 -7.40 -19.14
N GLY A 338 10.29 -6.95 -20.31
CA GLY A 338 9.83 -7.85 -21.37
C GLY A 338 10.98 -8.61 -22.00
N GLY A 339 12.16 -7.99 -22.05
CA GLY A 339 13.45 -8.57 -22.37
C GLY A 339 14.14 -9.18 -21.15
N LYS A 340 15.46 -8.93 -21.06
CA LYS A 340 16.30 -9.38 -19.95
C LYS A 340 16.39 -8.33 -18.85
N THR A 341 16.50 -8.79 -17.61
CA THR A 341 16.91 -7.96 -16.46
C THR A 341 18.31 -8.40 -16.03
N THR A 342 19.25 -7.44 -16.02
CA THR A 342 20.65 -7.68 -15.66
C THR A 342 21.08 -6.72 -14.57
N LEU A 343 21.52 -7.23 -13.43
CA LEU A 343 22.10 -6.48 -12.31
C LEU A 343 23.57 -6.86 -12.18
N ILE A 344 24.45 -5.86 -12.16
CA ILE A 344 25.90 -6.05 -12.10
C ILE A 344 26.46 -5.19 -10.96
N ALA A 345 27.03 -5.82 -9.95
CA ALA A 345 27.73 -5.18 -8.84
C ALA A 345 29.22 -5.54 -8.89
N THR A 346 30.06 -4.64 -9.43
CA THR A 346 31.47 -4.94 -9.68
C THR A 346 32.38 -3.72 -9.45
N GLY A 347 33.67 -3.97 -9.22
CA GLY A 347 34.68 -2.92 -9.17
C GLY A 347 35.03 -2.39 -7.78
N ALA A 348 34.45 -2.96 -6.70
CA ALA A 348 34.79 -2.60 -5.32
C ALA A 348 35.15 -3.83 -4.45
N ALA A 349 35.58 -4.92 -5.10
CA ALA A 349 35.96 -6.17 -4.44
C ALA A 349 34.93 -6.65 -3.40
N GLU A 350 35.28 -6.75 -2.12
CA GLU A 350 34.41 -7.21 -1.02
C GLU A 350 33.17 -6.33 -0.77
N GLN A 351 33.13 -5.12 -1.33
CA GLN A 351 31.98 -4.21 -1.23
C GLN A 351 31.02 -4.33 -2.43
N SER A 352 31.39 -5.14 -3.43
CA SER A 352 30.55 -5.35 -4.62
C SER A 352 29.49 -6.42 -4.37
N ASN A 353 28.44 -6.01 -3.65
CA ASN A 353 27.35 -6.87 -3.20
C ASN A 353 26.04 -6.54 -3.93
N ILE A 354 25.17 -7.54 -4.06
CA ILE A 354 23.77 -7.37 -4.43
C ILE A 354 22.90 -7.84 -3.26
N ASN A 355 22.11 -6.93 -2.69
CA ASN A 355 21.15 -7.23 -1.64
C ASN A 355 19.74 -6.97 -2.15
N ILE A 356 18.87 -7.97 -2.09
CA ILE A 356 17.46 -7.86 -2.47
C ILE A 356 16.60 -8.34 -1.31
N ALA A 357 15.78 -7.43 -0.75
CA ALA A 357 14.92 -7.70 0.38
C ALA A 357 13.45 -7.38 0.04
N GLY A 358 12.59 -8.41 0.14
CA GLY A 358 11.14 -8.26 -0.05
C GLY A 358 10.75 -7.65 -1.40
N SER A 359 11.49 -7.93 -2.47
CA SER A 359 11.39 -7.25 -3.75
C SER A 359 11.42 -8.22 -4.93
N ASP A 360 10.97 -7.79 -6.10
CA ASP A 360 10.83 -8.64 -7.28
C ASP A 360 11.77 -8.16 -8.39
N VAL A 361 12.55 -9.09 -8.94
CA VAL A 361 13.48 -8.83 -10.05
C VAL A 361 13.29 -9.90 -11.12
N ALA A 362 12.77 -9.53 -12.28
CA ALA A 362 12.48 -10.49 -13.34
C ALA A 362 12.60 -9.89 -14.74
N GLY A 363 13.08 -10.71 -15.67
CA GLY A 363 13.02 -10.46 -17.11
C GLY A 363 12.38 -11.66 -17.82
N LYS A 364 11.41 -11.41 -18.72
CA LYS A 364 10.74 -12.48 -19.47
C LYS A 364 11.69 -13.26 -20.38
N ALA A 365 12.78 -12.62 -20.86
CA ALA A 365 13.80 -13.25 -21.69
C ALA A 365 15.05 -13.69 -20.89
N GLY A 366 15.09 -13.46 -19.59
CA GLY A 366 16.15 -13.88 -18.68
C GLY A 366 16.39 -12.91 -17.54
N THR A 367 16.91 -13.45 -16.43
CA THR A 367 17.29 -12.67 -15.24
C THR A 367 18.73 -13.02 -14.88
N ILE A 368 19.57 -12.00 -14.74
CA ILE A 368 21.03 -12.17 -14.50
C ILE A 368 21.43 -11.28 -13.33
N LEU A 369 21.99 -11.89 -12.29
CA LEU A 369 22.60 -11.20 -11.15
C LEU A 369 24.08 -11.57 -11.09
N ILE A 370 24.98 -10.57 -11.13
CA ILE A 370 26.43 -10.77 -11.07
C ILE A 370 26.99 -9.83 -10.00
N ALA A 371 27.73 -10.38 -9.04
CA ALA A 371 28.47 -9.63 -8.03
C ALA A 371 29.90 -10.13 -7.91
N ASP A 372 30.87 -9.21 -7.73
CA ASP A 372 32.25 -9.59 -7.43
C ASP A 372 32.37 -10.23 -6.04
N ASN A 373 31.48 -9.88 -5.10
CA ASN A 373 31.42 -10.46 -3.76
C ASN A 373 30.08 -11.18 -3.54
N ASP A 374 29.27 -10.76 -2.59
CA ASP A 374 28.11 -11.52 -2.11
C ASP A 374 26.81 -11.15 -2.82
N ILE A 375 25.91 -12.14 -2.92
CA ILE A 375 24.51 -11.92 -3.31
C ILE A 375 23.61 -12.42 -2.18
N THR A 376 22.83 -11.51 -1.60
CA THR A 376 21.86 -11.79 -0.55
C THR A 376 20.44 -11.56 -1.03
N LEU A 377 19.63 -12.62 -1.02
CA LEU A 377 18.23 -12.60 -1.41
C LEU A 377 17.40 -12.95 -0.17
N GLN A 378 16.61 -12.00 0.33
CA GLN A 378 15.86 -12.21 1.56
C GLN A 378 14.43 -11.67 1.49
N SER A 379 13.59 -12.14 2.41
CA SER A 379 12.25 -11.61 2.59
C SER A 379 12.25 -10.30 3.38
N ALA A 380 11.19 -9.50 3.23
CA ALA A 380 10.88 -8.40 4.13
C ALA A 380 9.85 -8.84 5.17
N GLU A 381 10.05 -8.48 6.43
CA GLU A 381 9.12 -8.74 7.50
C GLU A 381 7.89 -7.82 7.40
N GLN A 382 6.74 -8.39 7.67
CA GLN A 382 5.47 -7.69 7.81
C GLN A 382 4.85 -8.10 9.15
N SER A 383 4.23 -7.17 9.83
CA SER A 383 3.59 -7.44 11.09
C SER A 383 2.16 -6.90 11.13
N ASN A 384 1.30 -7.65 11.79
CA ASN A 384 -0.05 -7.22 12.13
C ASN A 384 -0.32 -7.56 13.58
N THR A 385 -0.66 -6.55 14.37
CA THR A 385 -1.01 -6.70 15.77
C THR A 385 -2.44 -6.25 15.96
N GLU A 386 -3.26 -7.11 16.51
CA GLU A 386 -4.65 -6.81 16.86
C GLU A 386 -4.86 -6.95 18.36
N ARG A 387 -5.49 -5.97 18.98
CA ARG A 387 -5.86 -5.96 20.39
C ARG A 387 -7.33 -5.64 20.50
N GLY A 388 -8.12 -6.65 20.85
CA GLY A 388 -9.56 -6.54 21.07
C GLY A 388 -9.90 -6.59 22.55
N GLN A 389 -10.75 -5.69 23.02
CA GLN A 389 -11.35 -5.71 24.34
C GLN A 389 -12.85 -5.58 24.22
N ASN A 390 -13.56 -6.45 24.90
CA ASN A 390 -15.01 -6.39 25.02
C ASN A 390 -15.39 -6.33 26.49
N LYS A 391 -16.28 -5.39 26.83
CA LYS A 391 -16.91 -5.29 28.14
C LYS A 391 -18.40 -5.24 27.95
N SER A 392 -19.11 -6.16 28.54
CA SER A 392 -20.56 -6.18 28.55
C SER A 392 -21.09 -6.27 29.98
N ALA A 393 -22.12 -5.53 30.27
CA ALA A 393 -22.86 -5.62 31.49
C ALA A 393 -24.35 -5.47 31.17
N GLY A 394 -25.19 -6.28 31.80
CA GLY A 394 -26.61 -6.17 31.59
C GLY A 394 -27.36 -7.31 32.27
N TRP A 395 -28.65 -7.15 32.34
CA TRP A 395 -29.56 -8.23 32.67
C TRP A 395 -30.45 -8.49 31.45
N ASN A 396 -30.78 -9.73 31.23
CA ASN A 396 -31.62 -10.11 30.12
C ASN A 396 -32.50 -11.31 30.47
N ALA A 397 -33.68 -11.32 29.85
CA ALA A 397 -34.51 -12.50 29.72
C ALA A 397 -34.84 -12.69 28.24
N GLY A 398 -34.54 -13.84 27.64
CA GLY A 398 -34.73 -13.97 26.21
C GLY A 398 -34.58 -15.37 25.65
N ALA A 399 -34.70 -15.46 24.31
CA ALA A 399 -34.52 -16.67 23.55
C ALA A 399 -33.39 -16.47 22.50
N ALA A 400 -32.57 -17.48 22.28
CA ALA A 400 -31.53 -17.50 21.27
C ALA A 400 -31.74 -18.65 20.28
N VAL A 401 -31.58 -18.38 18.98
CA VAL A 401 -31.60 -19.37 17.92
C VAL A 401 -30.24 -19.37 17.24
N SER A 402 -29.61 -20.53 17.17
CA SER A 402 -28.30 -20.68 16.50
C SER A 402 -28.41 -21.61 15.32
N PHE A 403 -27.71 -21.27 14.21
CA PHE A 403 -27.63 -22.07 12.98
C PHE A 403 -26.16 -22.46 12.71
N GLY A 404 -25.89 -23.73 12.46
CA GLY A 404 -24.56 -24.25 12.15
C GLY A 404 -24.62 -25.57 11.38
N GLN A 405 -23.48 -26.19 11.07
CA GLN A 405 -23.41 -27.43 10.28
C GLN A 405 -24.16 -28.64 10.90
N GLY A 406 -24.58 -28.56 12.15
CA GLY A 406 -25.37 -29.61 12.83
C GLY A 406 -26.88 -29.33 12.96
N GLY A 407 -27.42 -28.25 12.34
CA GLY A 407 -28.82 -27.87 12.44
C GLY A 407 -29.06 -26.59 13.28
N TRP A 408 -30.27 -26.40 13.76
CA TRP A 408 -30.67 -25.27 14.59
C TRP A 408 -30.96 -25.69 16.03
N SER A 409 -30.72 -24.77 16.96
CA SER A 409 -31.06 -24.94 18.37
C SER A 409 -31.79 -23.73 18.94
N LEU A 410 -32.74 -23.93 19.85
CA LEU A 410 -33.47 -22.90 20.56
C LEU A 410 -33.15 -22.98 22.04
N GLY A 411 -32.73 -21.85 22.63
CA GLY A 411 -32.46 -21.73 24.06
C GLY A 411 -33.27 -20.56 24.67
N VAL A 412 -33.76 -20.72 25.92
CA VAL A 412 -34.37 -19.64 26.70
C VAL A 412 -33.45 -19.30 27.87
N THR A 413 -33.12 -18.03 28.04
CA THR A 413 -32.27 -17.55 29.14
C THR A 413 -32.90 -16.40 29.90
N ALA A 414 -32.72 -16.41 31.22
CA ALA A 414 -33.03 -15.29 32.09
C ALA A 414 -31.88 -15.12 33.09
N GLY A 415 -31.34 -13.93 33.19
CA GLY A 415 -30.25 -13.68 34.13
C GLY A 415 -29.54 -12.35 33.88
N GLY A 416 -28.65 -11.95 34.81
CA GLY A 416 -27.69 -10.89 34.61
C GLY A 416 -26.42 -11.44 34.04
N ASN A 417 -25.80 -10.72 33.13
CA ASN A 417 -24.45 -11.03 32.65
C ASN A 417 -23.51 -9.85 32.85
N VAL A 418 -22.29 -10.14 33.30
CA VAL A 418 -21.15 -9.25 33.28
C VAL A 418 -20.06 -10.01 32.55
N GLY A 419 -19.68 -9.51 31.38
CA GLY A 419 -18.67 -10.11 30.55
C GLY A 419 -17.48 -9.15 30.37
N LYS A 420 -16.28 -9.68 30.50
CA LYS A 420 -15.06 -9.07 30.03
C LYS A 420 -14.37 -10.09 29.14
N GLY A 421 -14.10 -9.69 27.93
CA GLY A 421 -13.32 -10.49 26.99
C GLY A 421 -12.18 -9.68 26.43
N TYR A 422 -11.12 -10.36 26.07
CA TYR A 422 -10.07 -9.78 25.25
C TYR A 422 -9.66 -10.82 24.21
N GLY A 423 -9.30 -10.31 23.04
CA GLY A 423 -8.73 -11.11 21.97
C GLY A 423 -7.51 -10.38 21.46
N ASN A 424 -6.35 -11.05 21.51
CA ASN A 424 -5.12 -10.51 21.00
C ASN A 424 -4.64 -11.42 19.88
N GLY A 425 -4.25 -10.82 18.77
CA GLY A 425 -3.63 -11.50 17.66
C GLY A 425 -2.33 -10.79 17.29
N ASP A 426 -1.24 -11.53 17.22
CA ASP A 426 0.02 -11.07 16.67
C ASP A 426 0.37 -11.98 15.49
N SER A 427 0.59 -11.37 14.34
CA SER A 427 1.00 -12.08 13.15
C SER A 427 2.24 -11.42 12.58
N ILE A 428 3.29 -12.20 12.46
CA ILE A 428 4.48 -11.83 11.70
C ILE A 428 4.49 -12.68 10.44
N THR A 429 4.50 -12.02 9.30
CA THR A 429 4.59 -12.66 7.99
C THR A 429 5.79 -12.11 7.24
N HIS A 430 6.18 -12.77 6.19
CA HIS A 430 7.33 -12.36 5.39
C HIS A 430 6.91 -12.25 3.94
N ARG A 431 7.16 -11.09 3.35
CA ARG A 431 7.07 -10.93 1.92
C ARG A 431 8.33 -11.48 1.27
N HIS A 432 8.18 -12.55 0.52
CA HIS A 432 9.29 -13.15 -0.20
C HIS A 432 9.82 -12.22 -1.30
N SER A 433 11.12 -12.23 -1.52
CA SER A 433 11.68 -11.74 -2.78
C SER A 433 11.47 -12.78 -3.88
N HIS A 434 11.13 -12.31 -5.10
CA HIS A 434 10.99 -13.19 -6.25
C HIS A 434 12.02 -12.80 -7.32
N ILE A 435 12.89 -13.75 -7.64
CA ILE A 435 13.97 -13.56 -8.61
C ILE A 435 13.74 -14.48 -9.79
N GLY A 436 13.63 -13.89 -10.96
CA GLY A 436 13.45 -14.59 -12.22
C GLY A 436 11.99 -14.85 -12.62
N ASP A 437 11.81 -15.29 -13.85
CA ASP A 437 10.53 -15.68 -14.46
C ASP A 437 10.55 -17.15 -14.85
N LYS A 438 9.45 -17.86 -14.61
CA LYS A 438 9.33 -19.31 -14.89
C LYS A 438 9.51 -19.68 -16.37
N GLY A 439 9.33 -18.72 -17.28
CA GLY A 439 9.46 -18.92 -18.72
C GLY A 439 10.89 -18.73 -19.26
N SER A 440 11.83 -18.22 -18.44
CA SER A 440 13.16 -17.86 -18.88
C SER A 440 14.28 -18.40 -17.99
N GLN A 441 15.54 -18.20 -18.40
CA GLN A 441 16.70 -18.62 -17.61
C GLN A 441 17.00 -17.59 -16.52
N THR A 442 17.39 -18.08 -15.34
CA THR A 442 17.88 -17.26 -14.23
C THR A 442 19.30 -17.65 -13.88
N LEU A 443 20.24 -16.70 -13.96
CA LEU A 443 21.64 -16.83 -13.59
C LEU A 443 21.94 -15.95 -12.38
N ILE A 444 22.51 -16.54 -11.35
CA ILE A 444 23.05 -15.85 -10.17
C ILE A 444 24.53 -16.23 -10.07
N GLN A 445 25.40 -15.24 -10.11
CA GLN A 445 26.84 -15.46 -10.03
C GLN A 445 27.44 -14.51 -9.01
N SER A 446 28.02 -15.05 -7.94
CA SER A 446 28.76 -14.32 -6.92
C SER A 446 30.21 -14.75 -6.87
N GLY A 447 31.11 -13.81 -6.62
CA GLY A 447 32.52 -14.08 -6.34
C GLY A 447 32.78 -14.48 -4.89
N GLY A 448 31.82 -14.21 -3.99
CA GLY A 448 31.74 -14.65 -2.60
C GLY A 448 30.54 -15.56 -2.38
N ASP A 449 29.83 -15.35 -1.28
CA ASP A 449 28.68 -16.15 -0.91
C ASP A 449 27.39 -15.78 -1.65
N THR A 450 26.52 -16.78 -1.87
CA THR A 450 25.12 -16.54 -2.26
C THR A 450 24.20 -17.00 -1.13
N THR A 451 23.52 -16.05 -0.49
CA THR A 451 22.57 -16.31 0.59
C THR A 451 21.14 -16.17 0.09
N ILE A 452 20.33 -17.21 0.25
CA ILE A 452 18.90 -17.20 -0.10
C ILE A 452 18.10 -17.50 1.19
N LYS A 453 17.49 -16.45 1.76
CA LYS A 453 16.73 -16.53 3.02
C LYS A 453 15.34 -15.91 2.86
N GLY A 454 14.33 -16.75 2.64
CA GLY A 454 12.95 -16.29 2.42
C GLY A 454 12.75 -15.65 1.04
N ALA A 455 13.54 -16.05 0.04
CA ALA A 455 13.38 -15.65 -1.35
C ALA A 455 13.01 -16.86 -2.21
N GLN A 456 12.36 -16.58 -3.34
CA GLN A 456 12.03 -17.60 -4.35
C GLN A 456 12.76 -17.29 -5.65
N VAL A 457 13.69 -18.13 -6.03
CA VAL A 457 14.38 -18.07 -7.32
C VAL A 457 13.62 -18.94 -8.31
N ARG A 458 13.24 -18.38 -9.45
CA ARG A 458 12.39 -19.02 -10.45
C ARG A 458 13.05 -18.96 -11.82
N GLY A 459 12.79 -19.96 -12.65
CA GLY A 459 13.30 -20.03 -14.02
C GLY A 459 12.80 -21.26 -14.74
N LYS A 460 12.85 -21.24 -16.09
CA LYS A 460 12.83 -22.47 -16.90
C LYS A 460 14.08 -23.31 -16.61
N GLY A 461 15.20 -22.65 -16.32
CA GLY A 461 16.42 -23.17 -15.73
C GLY A 461 16.98 -22.15 -14.76
N VAL A 462 17.52 -22.61 -13.66
CA VAL A 462 18.18 -21.77 -12.64
C VAL A 462 19.60 -22.25 -12.47
N GLN A 463 20.56 -21.33 -12.63
CA GLN A 463 21.96 -21.58 -12.38
C GLN A 463 22.46 -20.62 -11.30
N VAL A 464 23.05 -21.17 -10.26
CA VAL A 464 23.67 -20.41 -9.17
C VAL A 464 25.13 -20.84 -9.07
N ASN A 465 26.02 -19.88 -9.26
CA ASN A 465 27.47 -20.07 -9.14
C ASN A 465 27.95 -19.18 -8.00
N ALA A 466 28.44 -19.76 -6.94
CA ALA A 466 29.12 -19.10 -5.83
C ALA A 466 30.51 -19.69 -5.67
N LYS A 467 31.43 -18.89 -5.16
CA LYS A 467 32.80 -19.35 -4.88
C LYS A 467 32.87 -20.17 -3.60
#